data_85900f70bb044909a6cfbd3568fd5406
#
_entry.id   85900f70bb044909a6cfbd3568fd5406
#
_cell.length_a   1.000
_cell.length_b   1.000
_cell.length_c   1.000
_cell.angle_alpha   90.00
_cell.angle_beta   90.00
_cell.angle_gamma   90.00
#
_symmetry.space_group_name_H-M   'P 1'
#
loop_
_entity.id
_entity.type
_entity.pdbx_description
1 polymer ?
#
loop_
_entity_poly.entity_id
_entity_poly.type
_entity_poly.pdbx_seq_one_letter_code
_entity_poly.pdbx_strand_id
1 'polypeptide(L)'
;TYMLEVDSIKAKKAAALLKTGKSKAEAEKGSELTVDEKRQAAMTAVTETEFTLGATASAGRPVYAQSGIGNMAMLFKRFAISKYYMMARMTDEAFKTAKTEDDKVNRRIAQKQLGRFLVSTGLFAGVAGMPLMGALGQIYDLFVDDDEDDFDAMLRKTVGEGLYKGIINEALGVEVASRISLNSLLYRPPIIEKDQSQFFTLIEQLGGPIVGIGLSIERGVGLVQEGEILKGTEAILPAAARNIIKGGKQAATGEVETRRGDAVVEDIGVMQVLGQFAGFANADVIRTYEINKNERRKDAFLRTERTRLLRAANIAAANGDASGYREALKKIRDYNRELPRSARSKNLIMPDTIKKSRRAFDTRTKKMVGGIEYTPFMLRSLDEYDQGIQFLD
;
A
#
# COMPACT_ATOMS: atom_id res chain seq x y z
N THR A 1 11.59 -10.97 26.54
CA THR A 1 11.86 -12.33 25.99
C THR A 1 12.52 -13.22 27.04
N TYR A 2 13.67 -12.83 27.66
CA TYR A 2 14.37 -13.65 28.66
C TYR A 2 13.47 -14.09 29.83
N MET A 3 12.70 -13.18 30.42
CA MET A 3 11.80 -13.51 31.52
C MET A 3 10.70 -14.49 31.07
N LEU A 4 10.19 -14.37 29.86
CA LEU A 4 9.20 -15.31 29.30
C LEU A 4 9.78 -16.72 29.10
N GLU A 5 11.04 -16.82 28.65
CA GLU A 5 11.73 -18.10 28.53
C GLU A 5 11.98 -18.74 29.89
N VAL A 6 12.45 -17.96 30.88
CA VAL A 6 12.61 -18.41 32.26
C VAL A 6 11.29 -18.95 32.83
N ASP A 7 10.20 -18.20 32.65
CA ASP A 7 8.88 -18.59 33.14
C ASP A 7 8.34 -19.85 32.42
N SER A 8 8.63 -19.99 31.12
CA SER A 8 8.28 -21.17 30.33
C SER A 8 8.99 -22.44 30.86
N ILE A 9 10.31 -22.33 31.11
CA ILE A 9 11.09 -23.45 31.63
C ILE A 9 10.65 -23.81 33.05
N LYS A 10 10.42 -22.81 33.92
CA LYS A 10 9.87 -23.01 35.27
C LYS A 10 8.52 -23.72 35.22
N ALA A 11 7.61 -23.26 34.37
CA ALA A 11 6.29 -23.87 34.22
C ALA A 11 6.37 -25.33 33.74
N LYS A 12 7.26 -25.64 32.79
CA LYS A 12 7.49 -27.03 32.33
C LYS A 12 8.02 -27.94 33.44
N LYS A 13 9.00 -27.43 34.22
CA LYS A 13 9.56 -28.16 35.38
C LYS A 13 8.50 -28.40 36.47
N ALA A 14 7.76 -27.36 36.85
CA ALA A 14 6.68 -27.48 37.84
C ALA A 14 5.61 -28.50 37.39
N ALA A 15 5.21 -28.44 36.10
CA ALA A 15 4.26 -29.39 35.55
C ALA A 15 4.79 -30.85 35.56
N ALA A 16 6.07 -31.05 35.31
CA ALA A 16 6.72 -32.35 35.38
C ALA A 16 6.74 -32.89 36.83
N LEU A 17 7.06 -32.03 37.79
CA LEU A 17 7.10 -32.38 39.22
C LEU A 17 5.69 -32.67 39.77
N LEU A 18 4.65 -31.97 39.32
CA LEU A 18 3.27 -32.29 39.66
C LEU A 18 2.81 -33.65 39.14
N LYS A 19 3.27 -34.05 37.94
CA LYS A 19 3.00 -35.37 37.38
C LYS A 19 3.63 -36.53 38.20
N THR A 20 4.71 -36.26 38.93
CA THR A 20 5.36 -37.21 39.82
C THR A 20 4.77 -37.25 41.23
N GLY A 21 3.62 -36.59 41.46
CA GLY A 21 2.89 -36.64 42.73
C GLY A 21 3.38 -35.66 43.79
N LYS A 22 4.24 -34.72 43.48
CA LYS A 22 4.69 -33.66 44.41
C LYS A 22 3.61 -32.60 44.61
N SER A 23 3.58 -32.01 45.81
CA SER A 23 2.66 -30.95 46.12
C SER A 23 2.99 -29.68 45.29
N LYS A 24 2.01 -28.79 45.11
CA LYS A 24 2.20 -27.54 44.32
C LYS A 24 3.33 -26.65 44.85
N ALA A 25 3.48 -26.57 46.18
CA ALA A 25 4.53 -25.83 46.85
C ALA A 25 5.93 -26.43 46.64
N GLU A 26 6.03 -27.75 46.63
CA GLU A 26 7.28 -28.46 46.35
C GLU A 26 7.65 -28.40 44.86
N ALA A 27 6.66 -28.40 43.98
CA ALA A 27 6.85 -28.26 42.55
C ALA A 27 7.35 -26.84 42.19
N GLU A 28 6.85 -25.78 42.84
CA GLU A 28 7.33 -24.43 42.68
C GLU A 28 8.78 -24.25 43.15
N LYS A 29 9.14 -24.75 44.35
CA LYS A 29 10.51 -24.71 44.87
C LYS A 29 11.47 -25.54 44.02
N GLY A 30 11.05 -26.72 43.55
CA GLY A 30 11.83 -27.59 42.69
C GLY A 30 11.96 -27.12 41.24
N SER A 31 11.21 -26.07 40.84
CA SER A 31 11.26 -25.49 39.50
C SER A 31 12.34 -24.43 39.32
N GLU A 32 13.15 -24.14 40.35
CA GLU A 32 14.29 -23.22 40.22
C GLU A 32 15.23 -23.69 39.12
N LEU A 33 15.67 -22.71 38.26
CA LEU A 33 16.55 -22.97 37.14
C LEU A 33 18.00 -23.09 37.59
N THR A 34 18.68 -24.10 37.13
CA THR A 34 20.14 -24.25 37.25
C THR A 34 20.85 -23.15 36.44
N VAL A 35 22.13 -22.96 36.69
CA VAL A 35 22.97 -21.97 35.97
C VAL A 35 22.95 -22.24 34.47
N ASP A 36 23.03 -23.53 34.07
CA ASP A 36 23.01 -23.92 32.64
C ASP A 36 21.66 -23.66 31.97
N GLU A 37 20.57 -23.90 32.69
CA GLU A 37 19.22 -23.61 32.16
C GLU A 37 18.99 -22.10 32.03
N LYS A 38 19.51 -21.28 32.96
CA LYS A 38 19.49 -19.81 32.84
C LYS A 38 20.27 -19.34 31.62
N ARG A 39 21.46 -19.98 31.39
CA ARG A 39 22.29 -19.67 30.21
C ARG A 39 21.59 -20.08 28.92
N GLN A 40 20.95 -21.22 28.88
CA GLN A 40 20.17 -21.68 27.74
C GLN A 40 18.97 -20.75 27.47
N ALA A 41 18.25 -20.36 28.52
CA ALA A 41 17.15 -19.38 28.40
C ALA A 41 17.65 -18.03 27.86
N ALA A 42 18.83 -17.58 28.31
CA ALA A 42 19.42 -16.35 27.78
C ALA A 42 19.82 -16.48 26.31
N MET A 43 20.43 -17.59 25.91
CA MET A 43 20.77 -17.84 24.50
C MET A 43 19.53 -17.89 23.61
N THR A 44 18.50 -18.62 24.03
CA THR A 44 17.22 -18.70 23.31
C THR A 44 16.59 -17.30 23.20
N ALA A 45 16.59 -16.53 24.29
CA ALA A 45 16.07 -15.18 24.30
C ALA A 45 16.81 -14.22 23.35
N VAL A 46 18.14 -14.32 23.29
CA VAL A 46 18.95 -13.56 22.33
C VAL A 46 18.59 -13.96 20.90
N THR A 47 18.55 -15.27 20.61
CA THR A 47 18.20 -15.78 19.29
C THR A 47 16.79 -15.32 18.87
N GLU A 48 15.79 -15.42 19.75
CA GLU A 48 14.43 -14.98 19.50
C GLU A 48 14.34 -13.44 19.33
N THR A 49 15.14 -12.69 20.08
CA THR A 49 15.20 -11.23 19.96
C THR A 49 15.85 -10.82 18.63
N GLU A 50 16.96 -11.43 18.26
CA GLU A 50 17.60 -11.20 16.95
C GLU A 50 16.65 -11.58 15.81
N PHE A 51 15.91 -12.66 15.97
CA PHE A 51 14.93 -13.12 15.02
C PHE A 51 13.75 -12.15 14.89
N THR A 52 13.27 -11.63 16.03
CA THR A 52 12.11 -10.71 16.09
C THR A 52 12.43 -9.32 15.57
N LEU A 53 13.62 -8.81 15.88
CA LEU A 53 14.08 -7.48 15.46
C LEU A 53 14.78 -7.48 14.09
N GLY A 54 15.05 -8.65 13.55
CA GLY A 54 15.88 -8.87 12.37
C GLY A 54 17.36 -8.99 12.76
N ALA A 55 18.00 -10.06 12.29
CA ALA A 55 19.41 -10.31 12.57
C ALA A 55 20.27 -9.10 12.17
N THR A 56 20.85 -8.43 13.15
CA THR A 56 21.75 -7.28 12.94
C THR A 56 23.15 -7.75 12.55
N ALA A 57 23.51 -8.99 12.91
CA ALA A 57 24.80 -9.57 12.60
C ALA A 57 24.97 -9.81 11.08
N SER A 58 26.15 -9.44 10.55
CA SER A 58 26.46 -9.60 9.12
C SER A 58 26.49 -11.05 8.65
N ALA A 59 26.86 -11.98 9.56
CA ALA A 59 26.99 -13.40 9.26
C ALA A 59 25.69 -14.11 8.83
N GLY A 60 24.54 -13.63 9.30
CA GLY A 60 23.21 -14.19 8.94
C GLY A 60 22.58 -13.54 7.71
N ARG A 61 23.28 -12.65 7.01
CA ARG A 61 22.74 -11.92 5.88
C ARG A 61 22.98 -12.62 4.55
N PRO A 62 22.05 -12.55 3.60
CA PRO A 62 22.33 -12.95 2.23
C PRO A 62 23.53 -12.17 1.66
N VAL A 63 24.34 -12.80 0.82
CA VAL A 63 25.57 -12.21 0.29
C VAL A 63 25.36 -10.84 -0.36
N TYR A 64 24.27 -10.68 -1.12
CA TYR A 64 23.91 -9.40 -1.75
C TYR A 64 23.56 -8.29 -0.75
N ALA A 65 23.13 -8.65 0.46
CA ALA A 65 22.82 -7.71 1.54
C ALA A 65 24.04 -7.36 2.41
N GLN A 66 25.21 -7.95 2.15
CA GLN A 66 26.46 -7.67 2.87
C GLN A 66 27.24 -6.52 2.21
N SER A 67 27.01 -6.22 0.93
CA SER A 67 27.60 -5.07 0.25
C SER A 67 27.08 -3.73 0.80
N GLY A 68 27.84 -2.64 0.68
CA GLY A 68 27.44 -1.32 1.16
C GLY A 68 26.06 -0.89 0.66
N ILE A 69 25.82 -0.94 -0.65
CA ILE A 69 24.54 -0.57 -1.27
C ILE A 69 23.43 -1.58 -0.92
N GLY A 70 23.73 -2.88 -0.98
CA GLY A 70 22.77 -3.93 -0.61
C GLY A 70 22.36 -3.86 0.86
N ASN A 71 23.32 -3.51 1.75
CA ASN A 71 23.03 -3.29 3.17
C ASN A 71 22.07 -2.11 3.37
N MET A 72 22.28 -0.99 2.66
CA MET A 72 21.38 0.17 2.71
C MET A 72 19.97 -0.16 2.18
N ALA A 73 19.87 -0.81 1.03
CA ALA A 73 18.60 -1.21 0.43
C ALA A 73 17.82 -2.18 1.34
N MET A 74 18.51 -3.09 2.01
CA MET A 74 17.89 -4.10 2.88
C MET A 74 17.65 -3.62 4.31
N LEU A 75 18.22 -2.49 4.73
CA LEU A 75 18.14 -2.01 6.12
C LEU A 75 16.67 -1.94 6.61
N PHE A 76 15.78 -1.37 5.81
CA PHE A 76 14.37 -1.22 6.16
C PHE A 76 13.52 -2.46 5.82
N LYS A 77 13.97 -3.29 4.86
CA LYS A 77 13.26 -4.52 4.49
C LYS A 77 13.51 -5.68 5.43
N ARG A 78 14.61 -5.65 6.21
CA ARG A 78 14.93 -6.71 7.18
C ARG A 78 13.83 -6.92 8.20
N PHE A 79 13.32 -5.84 8.76
CA PHE A 79 12.22 -5.91 9.72
C PHE A 79 11.00 -6.59 9.09
N ALA A 80 10.63 -6.21 7.88
CA ALA A 80 9.53 -6.82 7.15
C ALA A 80 9.75 -8.32 6.92
N ILE A 81 10.90 -8.69 6.38
CA ILE A 81 11.26 -10.10 6.11
C ILE A 81 11.25 -10.91 7.41
N SER A 82 11.83 -10.39 8.49
CA SER A 82 11.83 -11.04 9.80
C SER A 82 10.40 -11.27 10.32
N LYS A 83 9.51 -10.30 10.18
CA LYS A 83 8.10 -10.42 10.60
C LYS A 83 7.34 -11.47 9.79
N TYR A 84 7.51 -11.49 8.47
CA TYR A 84 6.88 -12.50 7.63
C TYR A 84 7.42 -13.90 7.91
N TYR A 85 8.73 -14.03 8.13
CA TYR A 85 9.33 -15.31 8.50
C TYR A 85 8.83 -15.80 9.86
N MET A 86 8.77 -14.93 10.86
CA MET A 86 8.20 -15.24 12.17
C MET A 86 6.74 -15.72 12.05
N MET A 87 5.95 -15.02 11.23
CA MET A 87 4.56 -15.40 10.97
C MET A 87 4.48 -16.74 10.26
N ALA A 88 5.28 -16.98 9.23
CA ALA A 88 5.32 -18.25 8.51
C ALA A 88 5.69 -19.42 9.45
N ARG A 89 6.69 -19.22 10.32
CA ARG A 89 7.07 -20.20 11.33
C ARG A 89 5.95 -20.48 12.33
N MET A 90 5.31 -19.44 12.88
CA MET A 90 4.17 -19.61 13.79
C MET A 90 3.02 -20.35 13.10
N THR A 91 2.78 -20.06 11.82
CA THR A 91 1.75 -20.73 11.03
C THR A 91 2.11 -22.21 10.82
N ASP A 92 3.34 -22.51 10.41
CA ASP A 92 3.80 -23.90 10.24
C ASP A 92 3.67 -24.70 11.55
N GLU A 93 4.17 -24.16 12.66
CA GLU A 93 4.07 -24.81 13.99
C GLU A 93 2.61 -24.95 14.46
N ALA A 94 1.73 -23.96 14.16
CA ALA A 94 0.32 -23.99 14.55
C ALA A 94 -0.50 -25.07 13.81
N PHE A 95 -0.13 -25.36 12.57
CA PHE A 95 -0.84 -26.33 11.71
C PHE A 95 -0.11 -27.66 11.53
N LYS A 96 1.12 -27.80 12.06
CA LYS A 96 1.89 -29.03 11.99
C LYS A 96 1.17 -30.18 12.67
N THR A 97 1.23 -31.35 12.05
CA THR A 97 0.66 -32.57 12.62
C THR A 97 1.44 -32.96 13.89
N ALA A 98 0.79 -32.93 15.04
CA ALA A 98 1.38 -33.28 16.32
C ALA A 98 1.43 -34.82 16.47
N LYS A 99 2.63 -35.38 16.53
CA LYS A 99 2.87 -36.85 16.73
C LYS A 99 3.15 -37.16 18.18
N THR A 100 3.75 -36.27 18.94
CA THR A 100 4.11 -36.43 20.34
C THR A 100 3.30 -35.51 21.24
N GLU A 101 3.27 -35.74 22.55
CA GLU A 101 2.62 -34.84 23.50
C GLU A 101 3.30 -33.46 23.53
N ASP A 102 4.63 -33.41 23.37
CA ASP A 102 5.37 -32.16 23.28
C ASP A 102 5.01 -31.36 21.99
N ASP A 103 4.78 -32.04 20.88
CA ASP A 103 4.29 -31.44 19.66
C ASP A 103 2.90 -30.82 19.84
N LYS A 104 2.00 -31.48 20.60
CA LYS A 104 0.67 -30.94 20.91
C LYS A 104 0.75 -29.67 21.75
N VAL A 105 1.65 -29.63 22.73
CA VAL A 105 1.89 -28.46 23.57
C VAL A 105 2.45 -27.31 22.73
N ASN A 106 3.49 -27.55 21.94
CA ASN A 106 4.09 -26.56 21.06
C ASN A 106 3.09 -26.00 20.04
N ARG A 107 2.28 -26.89 19.43
CA ARG A 107 1.21 -26.47 18.52
C ARG A 107 0.20 -25.55 19.21
N ARG A 108 -0.25 -25.85 20.43
CA ARG A 108 -1.18 -24.98 21.18
C ARG A 108 -0.56 -23.63 21.51
N ILE A 109 0.74 -23.60 21.84
CA ILE A 109 1.45 -22.37 22.11
C ILE A 109 1.53 -21.54 20.82
N ALA A 110 1.92 -22.14 19.70
CA ALA A 110 2.00 -21.46 18.40
C ALA A 110 0.64 -20.94 17.95
N GLN A 111 -0.45 -21.71 18.13
CA GLN A 111 -1.81 -21.26 17.83
C GLN A 111 -2.22 -20.05 18.67
N LYS A 112 -1.89 -20.03 19.98
CA LYS A 112 -2.17 -18.89 20.85
C LYS A 112 -1.33 -17.66 20.45
N GLN A 113 -0.07 -17.86 20.09
CA GLN A 113 0.81 -16.76 19.66
C GLN A 113 0.34 -16.18 18.33
N LEU A 114 0.03 -17.02 17.36
CA LEU A 114 -0.51 -16.60 16.07
C LEU A 114 -1.86 -15.87 16.25
N GLY A 115 -2.76 -16.42 17.06
CA GLY A 115 -4.03 -15.80 17.36
C GLY A 115 -3.87 -14.40 18.02
N ARG A 116 -3.00 -14.28 19.02
CA ARG A 116 -2.70 -12.97 19.64
C ARG A 116 -2.10 -11.98 18.66
N PHE A 117 -1.19 -12.44 17.81
CA PHE A 117 -0.57 -11.62 16.78
C PHE A 117 -1.60 -11.11 15.77
N LEU A 118 -2.47 -11.97 15.27
CA LEU A 118 -3.54 -11.58 14.33
C LEU A 118 -4.56 -10.66 14.98
N VAL A 119 -4.99 -10.97 16.22
CA VAL A 119 -5.93 -10.11 16.95
C VAL A 119 -5.33 -8.74 17.21
N SER A 120 -4.09 -8.66 17.69
CA SER A 120 -3.43 -7.36 17.91
C SER A 120 -3.31 -6.56 16.61
N THR A 121 -2.89 -7.21 15.52
CA THR A 121 -2.80 -6.57 14.20
C THR A 121 -4.18 -6.06 13.75
N GLY A 122 -5.24 -6.88 13.91
CA GLY A 122 -6.60 -6.51 13.56
C GLY A 122 -7.15 -5.34 14.38
N LEU A 123 -6.84 -5.27 15.67
CA LEU A 123 -7.26 -4.17 16.53
C LEU A 123 -6.63 -2.83 16.13
N PHE A 124 -5.34 -2.83 15.79
CA PHE A 124 -4.59 -1.62 15.46
C PHE A 124 -4.65 -1.24 13.97
N ALA A 125 -4.52 -2.22 13.08
CA ALA A 125 -4.40 -2.00 11.64
C ALA A 125 -5.62 -2.47 10.84
N GLY A 126 -6.60 -3.09 11.49
CA GLY A 126 -7.79 -3.62 10.85
C GLY A 126 -7.51 -4.78 9.91
N VAL A 127 -8.54 -5.19 9.18
CA VAL A 127 -8.44 -6.22 8.16
C VAL A 127 -7.50 -5.79 7.03
N ALA A 128 -7.53 -4.52 6.65
CA ALA A 128 -6.64 -3.96 5.62
C ALA A 128 -5.15 -4.06 5.98
N GLY A 129 -4.83 -4.03 7.29
CA GLY A 129 -3.45 -4.16 7.78
C GLY A 129 -2.99 -5.58 8.01
N MET A 130 -3.83 -6.58 7.81
CA MET A 130 -3.47 -7.99 7.96
C MET A 130 -2.40 -8.39 6.94
N PRO A 131 -1.52 -9.35 7.31
CA PRO A 131 -0.51 -9.87 6.40
C PRO A 131 -1.14 -10.41 5.11
N LEU A 132 -0.50 -10.17 3.98
CA LEU A 132 -0.88 -10.65 2.64
C LEU A 132 -2.19 -10.08 2.06
N MET A 133 -2.95 -9.26 2.77
CA MET A 133 -4.20 -8.68 2.24
C MET A 133 -3.99 -7.88 0.95
N GLY A 134 -2.89 -7.14 0.82
CA GLY A 134 -2.58 -6.44 -0.43
C GLY A 134 -2.28 -7.38 -1.60
N ALA A 135 -1.65 -8.52 -1.33
CA ALA A 135 -1.43 -9.52 -2.37
C ALA A 135 -2.75 -10.21 -2.78
N LEU A 136 -3.61 -10.51 -1.80
CA LEU A 136 -4.94 -11.04 -2.07
C LEU A 136 -5.79 -10.05 -2.86
N GLY A 137 -5.73 -8.76 -2.54
CA GLY A 137 -6.40 -7.71 -3.31
C GLY A 137 -5.94 -7.68 -4.76
N GLN A 138 -4.64 -7.70 -5.01
CA GLN A 138 -4.12 -7.74 -6.38
C GLN A 138 -4.56 -8.98 -7.14
N ILE A 139 -4.59 -10.16 -6.49
CA ILE A 139 -5.08 -11.39 -7.11
C ILE A 139 -6.58 -11.25 -7.41
N TYR A 140 -7.38 -10.75 -6.47
CA TYR A 140 -8.80 -10.53 -6.66
C TYR A 140 -9.07 -9.60 -7.83
N ASP A 141 -8.38 -8.45 -7.88
CA ASP A 141 -8.54 -7.43 -8.92
C ASP A 141 -8.11 -7.93 -10.33
N LEU A 142 -7.32 -9.03 -10.42
CA LEU A 142 -7.01 -9.69 -11.69
C LEU A 142 -8.16 -10.55 -12.24
N PHE A 143 -9.07 -11.02 -11.38
CA PHE A 143 -10.15 -11.92 -11.74
C PHE A 143 -11.53 -11.24 -11.77
N VAL A 144 -11.60 -10.01 -11.29
CA VAL A 144 -12.83 -9.22 -11.22
C VAL A 144 -12.83 -8.22 -12.36
N ASP A 145 -13.96 -8.10 -13.05
CA ASP A 145 -14.13 -7.13 -14.11
C ASP A 145 -14.08 -5.69 -13.57
N ASP A 146 -13.61 -4.74 -14.40
CA ASP A 146 -13.46 -3.31 -14.05
C ASP A 146 -14.79 -2.66 -13.57
N ASP A 147 -15.92 -3.31 -13.80
CA ASP A 147 -17.26 -2.84 -13.42
C ASP A 147 -17.69 -3.23 -11.99
N GLU A 148 -16.96 -4.14 -11.35
CA GLU A 148 -17.23 -4.60 -9.99
C GLU A 148 -16.45 -3.80 -8.94
N ASP A 149 -16.85 -3.95 -7.67
CA ASP A 149 -16.14 -3.32 -6.56
C ASP A 149 -14.73 -3.90 -6.46
N ASP A 150 -13.76 -3.03 -6.36
CA ASP A 150 -12.38 -3.35 -6.00
C ASP A 150 -12.37 -4.10 -4.64
N PHE A 151 -11.36 -4.95 -4.40
CA PHE A 151 -11.23 -5.78 -3.19
C PHE A 151 -11.37 -4.96 -1.91
N ASP A 152 -10.79 -3.77 -1.87
CA ASP A 152 -10.89 -2.87 -0.71
C ASP A 152 -12.33 -2.39 -0.48
N ALA A 153 -13.07 -2.09 -1.55
CA ALA A 153 -14.47 -1.68 -1.47
C ALA A 153 -15.36 -2.84 -1.01
N MET A 154 -15.13 -4.04 -1.51
CA MET A 154 -15.82 -5.25 -1.10
C MET A 154 -15.59 -5.54 0.39
N LEU A 155 -14.34 -5.47 0.87
CA LEU A 155 -14.02 -5.67 2.28
C LEU A 155 -14.68 -4.62 3.17
N ARG A 156 -14.63 -3.34 2.80
CA ARG A 156 -15.27 -2.25 3.56
C ARG A 156 -16.78 -2.44 3.68
N LYS A 157 -17.43 -2.89 2.61
CA LYS A 157 -18.87 -3.22 2.63
C LYS A 157 -19.18 -4.39 3.54
N THR A 158 -18.29 -5.40 3.59
CA THR A 158 -18.51 -6.64 4.34
C THR A 158 -18.25 -6.46 5.83
N VAL A 159 -17.14 -5.84 6.21
CA VAL A 159 -16.72 -5.75 7.63
C VAL A 159 -16.99 -4.39 8.27
N GLY A 160 -17.31 -3.38 7.47
CA GLY A 160 -17.46 -1.99 7.93
C GLY A 160 -16.13 -1.25 8.09
N GLU A 161 -16.17 0.08 8.08
CA GLU A 161 -14.98 0.94 8.07
C GLU A 161 -14.12 0.77 9.33
N GLY A 162 -14.73 0.66 10.51
CA GLY A 162 -14.01 0.53 11.78
C GLY A 162 -13.22 -0.77 11.91
N LEU A 163 -13.76 -1.91 11.45
CA LEU A 163 -13.03 -3.17 11.41
C LEU A 163 -12.04 -3.22 10.26
N TYR A 164 -12.35 -2.57 9.15
CA TYR A 164 -11.45 -2.49 8.00
C TYR A 164 -10.15 -1.75 8.34
N LYS A 165 -10.22 -0.60 9.00
CA LYS A 165 -9.06 0.22 9.41
C LYS A 165 -8.52 -0.06 10.81
N GLY A 166 -9.24 -0.82 11.61
CA GLY A 166 -8.93 -1.09 13.02
C GLY A 166 -9.70 -0.17 13.98
N ILE A 167 -10.27 -0.77 15.00
CA ILE A 167 -11.14 -0.09 16.00
C ILE A 167 -10.39 1.02 16.73
N ILE A 168 -9.11 0.80 17.04
CA ILE A 168 -8.27 1.77 17.74
C ILE A 168 -8.04 3.02 16.88
N ASN A 169 -7.90 2.83 15.57
CA ASN A 169 -7.73 3.92 14.63
C ASN A 169 -8.91 4.89 14.62
N GLU A 170 -10.12 4.32 14.60
CA GLU A 170 -11.37 5.10 14.66
C GLU A 170 -11.58 5.77 16.02
N ALA A 171 -11.30 5.06 17.12
CA ALA A 171 -11.49 5.56 18.48
C ALA A 171 -10.54 6.72 18.83
N LEU A 172 -9.30 6.72 18.33
CA LEU A 172 -8.31 7.76 18.61
C LEU A 172 -8.34 8.92 17.60
N GLY A 173 -9.03 8.78 16.46
CA GLY A 173 -9.01 9.76 15.38
C GLY A 173 -7.62 9.94 14.72
N VAL A 174 -6.72 8.98 14.90
CA VAL A 174 -5.33 9.01 14.45
C VAL A 174 -5.06 7.81 13.54
N GLU A 175 -4.44 8.03 12.38
CA GLU A 175 -4.14 6.97 11.42
C GLU A 175 -2.93 6.14 11.87
N VAL A 176 -3.20 5.11 12.65
CA VAL A 176 -2.21 4.15 13.17
C VAL A 176 -2.05 2.98 12.20
N ALA A 177 -3.13 2.59 11.50
CA ALA A 177 -3.18 1.44 10.61
C ALA A 177 -2.08 1.45 9.56
N SER A 178 -1.84 2.57 8.88
CA SER A 178 -0.82 2.70 7.84
C SER A 178 0.63 2.53 8.36
N ARG A 179 0.85 2.72 9.66
CA ARG A 179 2.17 2.59 10.29
C ARG A 179 2.45 1.20 10.84
N ILE A 180 1.41 0.50 11.30
CA ILE A 180 1.49 -0.84 11.91
C ILE A 180 1.13 -1.93 10.92
N SER A 181 0.50 -1.58 9.80
CA SER A 181 0.11 -2.51 8.74
C SER A 181 1.29 -3.37 8.28
N LEU A 182 1.06 -4.68 8.23
CA LEU A 182 1.99 -5.66 7.68
C LEU A 182 1.79 -5.87 6.17
N ASN A 183 0.69 -5.34 5.64
CA ASN A 183 0.27 -5.50 4.26
C ASN A 183 1.30 -4.96 3.25
N SER A 184 1.86 -3.78 3.50
CA SER A 184 2.75 -3.07 2.57
C SER A 184 4.24 -3.16 2.93
N LEU A 185 4.62 -4.02 3.89
CA LEU A 185 6.01 -4.10 4.37
C LEU A 185 6.98 -4.66 3.33
N LEU A 186 6.56 -5.65 2.54
CA LEU A 186 7.41 -6.27 1.51
C LEU A 186 7.24 -5.60 0.15
N TYR A 187 6.01 -5.28 -0.21
CA TYR A 187 5.67 -4.72 -1.49
C TYR A 187 4.62 -3.62 -1.32
N ARG A 188 4.93 -2.44 -1.79
CA ARG A 188 3.99 -1.34 -1.92
C ARG A 188 3.77 -1.11 -3.42
N PRO A 189 2.54 -1.27 -3.93
CA PRO A 189 2.29 -0.98 -5.34
C PRO A 189 2.72 0.46 -5.64
N PRO A 190 3.43 0.69 -6.76
CA PRO A 190 3.88 2.02 -7.12
C PRO A 190 2.68 2.92 -7.35
N ILE A 191 2.66 4.06 -6.67
CA ILE A 191 1.76 5.16 -7.03
C ILE A 191 2.44 5.81 -8.25
N ILE A 192 2.07 5.37 -9.45
CA ILE A 192 2.57 5.96 -10.68
C ILE A 192 1.90 7.32 -10.84
N GLU A 193 2.57 8.39 -10.45
CA GLU A 193 2.21 9.74 -10.88
C GLU A 193 2.51 9.85 -12.37
N LYS A 194 1.62 10.49 -13.14
CA LYS A 194 1.66 10.54 -14.62
C LYS A 194 2.99 11.06 -15.21
N ASP A 195 3.80 11.75 -14.41
CA ASP A 195 5.05 12.37 -14.84
C ASP A 195 6.32 11.68 -14.30
N GLN A 196 6.20 10.62 -13.51
CA GLN A 196 7.37 9.87 -13.03
C GLN A 196 7.68 8.69 -13.94
N SER A 197 8.95 8.57 -14.35
CA SER A 197 9.39 7.39 -15.09
C SER A 197 9.29 6.15 -14.21
N GLN A 198 8.88 5.03 -14.76
CA GLN A 198 8.78 3.73 -14.06
C GLN A 198 10.11 3.35 -13.38
N PHE A 199 11.22 3.80 -13.94
CA PHE A 199 12.57 3.60 -13.41
C PHE A 199 12.79 4.32 -12.07
N PHE A 200 12.35 5.57 -11.93
CA PHE A 200 12.44 6.30 -10.66
C PHE A 200 11.56 5.68 -9.58
N THR A 201 10.38 5.22 -9.93
CA THR A 201 9.49 4.51 -9.00
C THR A 201 10.12 3.20 -8.50
N LEU A 202 10.80 2.47 -9.38
CA LEU A 202 11.52 1.26 -9.01
C LEU A 202 12.70 1.56 -8.08
N ILE A 203 13.48 2.61 -8.36
CA ILE A 203 14.59 3.06 -7.51
C ILE A 203 14.09 3.47 -6.13
N GLU A 204 12.99 4.19 -6.04
CA GLU A 204 12.37 4.58 -4.76
C GLU A 204 11.91 3.36 -3.96
N GLN A 205 11.35 2.36 -4.61
CA GLN A 205 10.94 1.11 -3.97
C GLN A 205 12.12 0.26 -3.49
N LEU A 206 13.19 0.19 -4.28
CA LEU A 206 14.39 -0.59 -3.95
C LEU A 206 15.30 0.14 -2.97
N GLY A 207 15.47 1.44 -3.14
CA GLY A 207 16.35 2.29 -2.33
C GLY A 207 15.72 2.72 -1.01
N GLY A 208 14.42 2.52 -0.85
CA GLY A 208 13.69 2.83 0.39
C GLY A 208 13.75 4.31 0.79
N PRO A 209 13.69 4.60 2.11
CA PRO A 209 13.63 5.98 2.61
C PRO A 209 14.82 6.88 2.24
N ILE A 210 15.97 6.32 1.93
CA ILE A 210 17.16 7.10 1.57
C ILE A 210 16.97 7.82 0.24
N VAL A 211 16.42 7.13 -0.76
CA VAL A 211 16.09 7.75 -2.06
C VAL A 211 15.00 8.79 -1.88
N GLY A 212 13.98 8.49 -1.06
CA GLY A 212 12.93 9.44 -0.71
C GLY A 212 13.46 10.71 -0.04
N ILE A 213 14.49 10.61 0.81
CA ILE A 213 15.19 11.77 1.41
C ILE A 213 15.90 12.58 0.32
N GLY A 214 16.65 11.93 -0.59
CA GLY A 214 17.32 12.62 -1.70
C GLY A 214 16.35 13.42 -2.57
N LEU A 215 15.26 12.79 -2.99
CA LEU A 215 14.19 13.45 -3.77
C LEU A 215 13.49 14.58 -2.99
N SER A 216 13.36 14.43 -1.67
CA SER A 216 12.78 15.45 -0.80
C SER A 216 13.69 16.69 -0.70
N ILE A 217 15.01 16.50 -0.65
CA ILE A 217 15.99 17.59 -0.65
C ILE A 217 15.95 18.33 -1.99
N GLU A 218 15.98 17.62 -3.10
CA GLU A 218 15.88 18.22 -4.44
C GLU A 218 14.61 19.05 -4.58
N ARG A 219 13.46 18.50 -4.22
CA ARG A 219 12.17 19.21 -4.24
C ARG A 219 12.17 20.43 -3.31
N GLY A 220 12.75 20.30 -2.12
CA GLY A 220 12.82 21.37 -1.15
C GLY A 220 13.69 22.53 -1.63
N VAL A 221 14.82 22.26 -2.26
CA VAL A 221 15.68 23.27 -2.88
C VAL A 221 14.94 23.99 -4.01
N GLY A 222 14.20 23.26 -4.86
CA GLY A 222 13.36 23.85 -5.90
C GLY A 222 12.33 24.82 -5.33
N LEU A 223 11.61 24.45 -4.28
CA LEU A 223 10.62 25.31 -3.61
C LEU A 223 11.25 26.57 -3.00
N VAL A 224 12.45 26.46 -2.42
CA VAL A 224 13.18 27.64 -1.91
C VAL A 224 13.56 28.58 -3.05
N GLN A 225 13.99 28.07 -4.20
CA GLN A 225 14.31 28.86 -5.38
C GLN A 225 13.07 29.56 -5.97
N GLU A 226 11.90 28.95 -5.84
CA GLU A 226 10.61 29.54 -6.22
C GLU A 226 10.10 30.59 -5.21
N GLY A 227 10.82 30.84 -4.12
CA GLY A 227 10.46 31.81 -3.08
C GLY A 227 9.59 31.23 -1.95
N GLU A 228 9.24 29.96 -2.00
CA GLU A 228 8.45 29.27 -0.97
C GLU A 228 9.34 28.69 0.16
N ILE A 229 10.05 29.60 0.88
CA ILE A 229 11.09 29.24 1.84
C ILE A 229 10.59 28.29 2.93
N LEU A 230 9.40 28.55 3.51
CA LEU A 230 8.83 27.70 4.57
C LEU A 230 8.49 26.29 4.09
N LYS A 231 7.91 26.16 2.91
CA LYS A 231 7.58 24.86 2.33
C LYS A 231 8.82 24.10 1.88
N GLY A 232 9.81 24.82 1.35
CA GLY A 232 11.08 24.25 0.95
C GLY A 232 11.88 23.72 2.13
N THR A 233 12.00 24.50 3.21
CA THR A 233 12.65 24.05 4.45
C THR A 233 11.91 22.86 5.09
N GLU A 234 10.58 22.88 5.12
CA GLU A 234 9.77 21.75 5.58
C GLU A 234 10.04 20.48 4.75
N ALA A 235 10.23 20.58 3.44
CA ALA A 235 10.50 19.44 2.58
C ALA A 235 11.88 18.81 2.83
N ILE A 236 12.89 19.61 3.18
CA ILE A 236 14.27 19.19 3.46
C ILE A 236 14.40 18.54 4.84
N LEU A 237 13.58 18.95 5.80
CA LEU A 237 13.68 18.48 7.18
C LEU A 237 13.39 16.98 7.33
N PRO A 238 14.05 16.29 8.27
CA PRO A 238 13.68 14.92 8.65
C PRO A 238 12.21 14.82 9.08
N ALA A 239 11.60 13.66 8.84
CA ALA A 239 10.17 13.44 9.10
C ALA A 239 9.74 13.83 10.53
N ALA A 240 10.58 13.57 11.54
CA ALA A 240 10.30 13.93 12.92
C ALA A 240 10.19 15.46 13.09
N ALA A 241 11.13 16.23 12.55
CA ALA A 241 11.10 17.69 12.61
C ALA A 241 9.90 18.26 11.83
N ARG A 242 9.58 17.72 10.67
CA ARG A 242 8.35 18.07 9.92
C ARG A 242 7.09 17.85 10.72
N ASN A 243 7.01 16.73 11.44
CA ASN A 243 5.84 16.41 12.26
C ASN A 243 5.67 17.38 13.44
N ILE A 244 6.77 17.83 14.04
CA ILE A 244 6.77 18.84 15.09
C ILE A 244 6.23 20.19 14.53
N ILE A 245 6.72 20.61 13.38
CA ILE A 245 6.27 21.87 12.76
C ILE A 245 4.77 21.76 12.39
N LYS A 246 4.36 20.65 11.78
CA LYS A 246 2.95 20.42 11.43
C LYS A 246 2.05 20.35 12.66
N GLY A 247 2.46 19.61 13.68
CA GLY A 247 1.73 19.52 14.94
C GLY A 247 1.61 20.88 15.63
N GLY A 248 2.69 21.68 15.63
CA GLY A 248 2.69 23.05 16.16
C GLY A 248 1.74 23.97 15.39
N LYS A 249 1.75 23.88 14.06
CA LYS A 249 0.82 24.65 13.21
C LYS A 249 -0.63 24.24 13.48
N GLN A 250 -0.93 22.94 13.50
CA GLN A 250 -2.25 22.41 13.80
C GLN A 250 -2.74 22.80 15.20
N ALA A 251 -1.84 22.81 16.19
CA ALA A 251 -2.16 23.28 17.55
C ALA A 251 -2.51 24.77 17.60
N ALA A 252 -1.88 25.58 16.75
CA ALA A 252 -2.08 27.03 16.70
C ALA A 252 -3.32 27.43 15.88
N THR A 253 -3.59 26.73 14.77
CA THR A 253 -4.71 27.06 13.86
C THR A 253 -5.98 26.28 14.14
N GLY A 254 -5.88 25.11 14.76
CA GLY A 254 -7.01 24.18 14.91
C GLY A 254 -7.39 23.44 13.62
N GLU A 255 -6.57 23.57 12.55
CA GLU A 255 -6.90 23.10 11.21
C GLU A 255 -5.75 22.31 10.58
N VAL A 256 -6.07 21.41 9.64
CA VAL A 256 -5.10 20.81 8.72
C VAL A 256 -5.29 21.43 7.34
N GLU A 257 -4.25 22.05 6.84
CA GLU A 257 -4.27 22.70 5.53
C GLU A 257 -3.58 21.84 4.46
N THR A 258 -3.99 22.03 3.20
CA THR A 258 -3.27 21.58 2.01
C THR A 258 -1.95 22.35 1.83
N ARG A 259 -1.11 21.94 0.89
CA ARG A 259 0.07 22.72 0.47
C ARG A 259 -0.29 24.11 -0.08
N ARG A 260 -1.51 24.33 -0.55
CA ARG A 260 -1.99 25.59 -1.09
C ARG A 260 -2.58 26.51 -0.04
N GLY A 261 -2.76 26.02 1.19
CA GLY A 261 -3.35 26.76 2.29
C GLY A 261 -4.85 26.54 2.47
N ASP A 262 -5.47 25.65 1.68
CA ASP A 262 -6.89 25.33 1.84
C ASP A 262 -7.08 24.42 3.05
N ALA A 263 -8.04 24.69 3.92
CA ALA A 263 -8.38 23.80 5.04
C ALA A 263 -8.95 22.47 4.51
N VAL A 264 -8.41 21.35 5.00
CA VAL A 264 -8.87 19.99 4.69
C VAL A 264 -9.78 19.48 5.79
N VAL A 265 -9.40 19.75 7.04
CA VAL A 265 -10.13 19.39 8.23
C VAL A 265 -10.04 20.57 9.19
N GLU A 266 -11.18 21.04 9.66
CA GLU A 266 -11.34 22.06 10.67
C GLU A 266 -11.65 21.39 12.02
N ASP A 267 -11.41 22.08 13.13
CA ASP A 267 -11.75 21.63 14.48
C ASP A 267 -11.02 20.33 14.93
N ILE A 268 -9.69 20.40 14.94
CA ILE A 268 -8.84 19.26 15.29
C ILE A 268 -8.77 19.05 16.79
N GLY A 269 -9.07 17.83 17.25
CA GLY A 269 -8.95 17.44 18.64
C GLY A 269 -7.52 17.32 19.16
N VAL A 270 -7.33 17.47 20.47
CA VAL A 270 -6.02 17.38 21.14
C VAL A 270 -5.31 16.05 20.84
N MET A 271 -6.03 14.93 20.80
CA MET A 271 -5.44 13.61 20.51
C MET A 271 -4.88 13.53 19.08
N GLN A 272 -5.51 14.20 18.12
CA GLN A 272 -5.06 14.26 16.73
C GLN A 272 -3.78 15.10 16.61
N VAL A 273 -3.68 16.21 17.34
CA VAL A 273 -2.48 17.04 17.42
C VAL A 273 -1.33 16.25 18.07
N LEU A 274 -1.56 15.59 19.20
CA LEU A 274 -0.56 14.73 19.84
C LEU A 274 -0.12 13.59 18.91
N GLY A 275 -1.05 12.98 18.20
CA GLY A 275 -0.76 11.98 17.17
C GLY A 275 0.17 12.53 16.08
N GLN A 276 -0.07 13.76 15.60
CA GLN A 276 0.78 14.41 14.61
C GLN A 276 2.21 14.64 15.13
N PHE A 277 2.38 15.07 16.37
CA PHE A 277 3.71 15.16 16.99
C PHE A 277 4.42 13.80 17.07
N ALA A 278 3.68 12.72 17.36
CA ALA A 278 4.19 11.35 17.37
C ALA A 278 4.41 10.78 15.95
N GLY A 279 4.08 11.52 14.90
CA GLY A 279 4.29 11.11 13.51
C GLY A 279 3.10 10.39 12.88
N PHE A 280 1.96 10.32 13.56
CA PHE A 280 0.73 9.77 13.00
C PHE A 280 -0.07 10.87 12.30
N ALA A 281 -0.64 10.55 11.14
CA ALA A 281 -1.53 11.47 10.45
C ALA A 281 -2.91 11.51 11.10
N ASN A 282 -3.64 12.60 10.91
CA ASN A 282 -5.03 12.68 11.30
C ASN A 282 -5.89 11.73 10.44
N ALA A 283 -6.73 10.91 11.07
CA ALA A 283 -7.58 9.93 10.40
C ALA A 283 -8.58 10.58 9.43
N ASP A 284 -9.15 11.74 9.78
CA ASP A 284 -10.10 12.46 8.94
C ASP A 284 -9.46 13.02 7.68
N VAL A 285 -8.20 13.46 7.77
CA VAL A 285 -7.41 13.91 6.61
C VAL A 285 -7.19 12.74 5.65
N ILE A 286 -6.78 11.58 6.16
CA ILE A 286 -6.58 10.38 5.34
C ILE A 286 -7.90 9.95 4.69
N ARG A 287 -9.00 9.96 5.46
CA ARG A 287 -10.34 9.65 4.95
C ARG A 287 -10.75 10.60 3.82
N THR A 288 -10.53 11.90 3.97
CA THR A 288 -10.82 12.91 2.94
C THR A 288 -10.00 12.65 1.67
N TYR A 289 -8.71 12.34 1.82
CA TYR A 289 -7.87 11.99 0.66
C TYR A 289 -8.30 10.69 -0.01
N GLU A 290 -8.72 9.68 0.74
CA GLU A 290 -9.25 8.43 0.19
C GLU A 290 -10.56 8.64 -0.57
N ILE A 291 -11.48 9.43 -0.03
CA ILE A 291 -12.73 9.80 -0.71
C ILE A 291 -12.40 10.50 -2.04
N ASN A 292 -11.52 11.50 -2.01
CA ASN A 292 -11.11 12.23 -3.21
C ASN A 292 -10.42 11.32 -4.23
N LYS A 293 -9.61 10.36 -3.77
CA LYS A 293 -8.95 9.37 -4.64
C LYS A 293 -9.99 8.46 -5.31
N ASN A 294 -10.96 7.97 -4.54
CA ASN A 294 -12.02 7.11 -5.06
C ASN A 294 -12.90 7.85 -6.06
N GLU A 295 -13.27 9.11 -5.79
CA GLU A 295 -14.01 9.94 -6.75
C GLU A 295 -13.22 10.17 -8.05
N ARG A 296 -11.92 10.42 -7.95
CA ARG A 296 -11.04 10.54 -9.14
C ARG A 296 -10.94 9.24 -9.93
N ARG A 297 -10.87 8.09 -9.23
CA ARG A 297 -10.85 6.76 -9.88
C ARG A 297 -12.17 6.50 -10.62
N LYS A 298 -13.31 6.76 -9.99
CA LYS A 298 -14.64 6.66 -10.64
C LYS A 298 -14.71 7.56 -11.86
N ASP A 299 -14.31 8.82 -11.76
CA ASP A 299 -14.26 9.74 -12.89
C ASP A 299 -13.35 9.25 -14.02
N ALA A 300 -12.18 8.70 -13.67
CA ALA A 300 -11.25 8.15 -14.65
C ALA A 300 -11.83 6.93 -15.35
N PHE A 301 -12.44 6.01 -14.61
CA PHE A 301 -13.13 4.84 -15.13
C PHE A 301 -14.24 5.24 -16.12
N LEU A 302 -15.13 6.12 -15.71
CA LEU A 302 -16.22 6.59 -16.57
C LEU A 302 -15.72 7.28 -17.85
N ARG A 303 -14.60 8.03 -17.77
CA ARG A 303 -13.97 8.63 -18.96
C ARG A 303 -13.36 7.57 -19.89
N THR A 304 -12.73 6.55 -19.33
CA THR A 304 -12.12 5.45 -20.09
C THR A 304 -13.20 4.67 -20.79
N GLU A 305 -14.28 4.28 -20.10
CA GLU A 305 -15.43 3.60 -20.68
C GLU A 305 -16.10 4.42 -21.79
N ARG A 306 -16.35 5.68 -21.51
CA ARG A 306 -16.87 6.62 -22.53
C ARG A 306 -16.01 6.63 -23.80
N THR A 307 -14.69 6.67 -23.62
CA THR A 307 -13.74 6.67 -24.75
C THR A 307 -13.73 5.34 -25.48
N ARG A 308 -13.79 4.22 -24.76
CA ARG A 308 -13.87 2.86 -25.30
C ARG A 308 -15.12 2.69 -26.16
N LEU A 309 -16.28 3.08 -25.66
CA LEU A 309 -17.56 2.99 -26.37
C LEU A 309 -17.59 3.86 -27.64
N LEU A 310 -17.11 5.09 -27.55
CA LEU A 310 -17.01 5.98 -28.73
C LEU A 310 -16.02 5.43 -29.77
N ARG A 311 -14.90 4.86 -29.33
CA ARG A 311 -13.92 4.22 -30.23
C ARG A 311 -14.51 3.00 -30.93
N ALA A 312 -15.22 2.14 -30.20
CA ALA A 312 -15.89 0.97 -30.77
C ALA A 312 -16.91 1.37 -31.86
N ALA A 313 -17.76 2.39 -31.58
CA ALA A 313 -18.68 2.92 -32.56
C ALA A 313 -17.98 3.51 -33.78
N ASN A 314 -16.88 4.24 -33.60
CA ASN A 314 -16.10 4.83 -34.69
C ASN A 314 -15.44 3.76 -35.58
N ILE A 315 -14.85 2.71 -34.97
CA ILE A 315 -14.23 1.60 -35.70
C ILE A 315 -15.27 0.84 -36.52
N ALA A 316 -16.41 0.45 -35.90
CA ALA A 316 -17.48 -0.26 -36.60
C ALA A 316 -18.02 0.56 -37.79
N ALA A 317 -18.20 1.86 -37.58
CA ALA A 317 -18.62 2.75 -38.66
C ALA A 317 -17.54 2.96 -39.75
N ALA A 318 -16.25 2.94 -39.41
CA ALA A 318 -15.15 3.04 -40.39
C ALA A 318 -15.07 1.79 -41.26
N ASN A 319 -15.28 0.60 -40.66
CA ASN A 319 -15.25 -0.69 -41.34
C ASN A 319 -16.55 -1.00 -42.11
N GLY A 320 -17.56 -0.13 -42.09
CA GLY A 320 -18.88 -0.40 -42.71
C GLY A 320 -19.68 -1.49 -41.98
N ASP A 321 -19.29 -1.89 -40.78
CA ASP A 321 -19.98 -2.89 -39.98
C ASP A 321 -21.24 -2.29 -39.33
N ALA A 322 -22.37 -2.44 -40.00
CA ALA A 322 -23.65 -1.94 -39.54
C ALA A 322 -24.18 -2.69 -38.29
N SER A 323 -23.79 -3.94 -38.12
CA SER A 323 -24.18 -4.76 -36.95
C SER A 323 -23.39 -4.32 -35.70
N GLY A 324 -22.10 -4.24 -35.78
CA GLY A 324 -21.22 -3.77 -34.73
C GLY A 324 -21.50 -2.32 -34.30
N TYR A 325 -21.86 -1.46 -35.28
CA TYR A 325 -22.26 -0.10 -34.97
C TYR A 325 -23.58 -0.03 -34.17
N ARG A 326 -24.57 -0.86 -34.51
CA ARG A 326 -25.82 -0.94 -33.73
C ARG A 326 -25.59 -1.46 -32.32
N GLU A 327 -24.73 -2.46 -32.18
CA GLU A 327 -24.33 -2.99 -30.86
C GLU A 327 -23.63 -1.93 -30.03
N ALA A 328 -22.67 -1.20 -30.60
CA ALA A 328 -21.99 -0.10 -29.92
C ALA A 328 -22.96 0.99 -29.46
N LEU A 329 -23.94 1.35 -30.29
CA LEU A 329 -24.98 2.31 -29.90
C LEU A 329 -25.89 1.77 -28.80
N LYS A 330 -26.16 0.45 -28.75
CA LYS A 330 -26.88 -0.18 -27.64
C LYS A 330 -26.06 -0.05 -26.33
N LYS A 331 -24.79 -0.42 -26.34
CA LYS A 331 -23.88 -0.27 -25.19
C LYS A 331 -23.78 1.19 -24.71
N ILE A 332 -23.74 2.16 -25.63
CA ILE A 332 -23.76 3.60 -25.27
C ILE A 332 -25.08 3.98 -24.57
N ARG A 333 -26.23 3.44 -25.01
CA ARG A 333 -27.50 3.71 -24.34
C ARG A 333 -27.56 3.09 -22.94
N ASP A 334 -27.05 1.87 -22.78
CA ASP A 334 -27.00 1.19 -21.52
C ASP A 334 -26.06 1.94 -20.54
N TYR A 335 -24.86 2.32 -20.98
CA TYR A 335 -23.95 3.19 -20.23
C TYR A 335 -24.62 4.50 -19.77
N ASN A 336 -25.30 5.21 -20.67
CA ASN A 336 -26.00 6.45 -20.33
C ASN A 336 -27.13 6.25 -19.31
N ARG A 337 -27.78 5.09 -19.31
CA ARG A 337 -28.87 4.75 -18.38
C ARG A 337 -28.30 4.48 -16.98
N GLU A 338 -27.17 3.78 -16.89
CA GLU A 338 -26.51 3.38 -15.66
C GLU A 338 -25.71 4.53 -15.02
N LEU A 339 -25.43 5.58 -15.80
CA LEU A 339 -24.61 6.70 -15.35
C LEU A 339 -25.21 7.43 -14.14
N PRO A 340 -24.46 7.56 -13.01
CA PRO A 340 -24.91 8.31 -11.84
C PRO A 340 -25.27 9.75 -12.17
N ARG A 341 -26.28 10.31 -11.51
CA ARG A 341 -26.73 11.69 -11.76
C ARG A 341 -25.61 12.73 -11.65
N SER A 342 -24.71 12.57 -10.68
CA SER A 342 -23.55 13.45 -10.46
C SER A 342 -22.55 13.43 -11.62
N ALA A 343 -22.41 12.28 -12.30
CA ALA A 343 -21.46 12.11 -13.39
C ALA A 343 -22.02 12.48 -14.77
N ARG A 344 -23.34 12.65 -14.90
CA ARG A 344 -24.00 12.91 -16.20
C ARG A 344 -23.53 14.17 -16.90
N SER A 345 -23.26 15.24 -16.19
CA SER A 345 -22.83 16.51 -16.79
C SER A 345 -21.54 16.39 -17.60
N LYS A 346 -20.62 15.50 -17.18
CA LYS A 346 -19.30 15.34 -17.80
C LYS A 346 -19.19 14.12 -18.72
N ASN A 347 -19.91 13.04 -18.42
CA ASN A 347 -19.67 11.73 -19.01
C ASN A 347 -20.80 11.25 -19.95
N LEU A 348 -21.96 11.91 -19.99
CA LEU A 348 -23.07 11.57 -20.87
C LEU A 348 -22.63 11.61 -22.35
N ILE A 349 -22.94 10.54 -23.08
CA ILE A 349 -22.68 10.45 -24.52
C ILE A 349 -23.93 10.87 -25.29
N MET A 350 -23.92 12.09 -25.77
CA MET A 350 -25.00 12.62 -26.63
C MET A 350 -24.77 12.31 -28.12
N PRO A 351 -25.78 12.35 -28.97
CA PRO A 351 -25.61 12.15 -30.42
C PRO A 351 -24.56 13.11 -31.02
N ASP A 352 -24.49 14.35 -30.56
CA ASP A 352 -23.49 15.31 -31.02
C ASP A 352 -22.06 14.94 -30.56
N THR A 353 -21.94 14.30 -29.41
CA THR A 353 -20.66 13.77 -28.93
C THR A 353 -20.15 12.67 -29.87
N ILE A 354 -21.06 11.77 -30.29
CA ILE A 354 -20.74 10.69 -31.26
C ILE A 354 -20.28 11.29 -32.58
N LYS A 355 -21.01 12.30 -33.12
CA LYS A 355 -20.63 12.98 -34.37
C LYS A 355 -19.26 13.68 -34.25
N LYS A 356 -19.01 14.42 -33.16
CA LYS A 356 -17.72 15.07 -32.90
C LYS A 356 -16.59 14.05 -32.78
N SER A 357 -16.81 12.97 -32.05
CA SER A 357 -15.84 11.87 -31.90
C SER A 357 -15.53 11.20 -33.24
N ARG A 358 -16.53 10.99 -34.07
CA ARG A 358 -16.35 10.42 -35.42
C ARG A 358 -15.49 11.32 -36.30
N ARG A 359 -15.79 12.61 -36.35
CA ARG A 359 -14.98 13.58 -37.12
C ARG A 359 -13.53 13.63 -36.66
N ALA A 360 -13.30 13.62 -35.34
CA ALA A 360 -11.97 13.58 -34.76
C ALA A 360 -11.24 12.26 -35.12
N PHE A 361 -11.92 11.14 -35.10
CA PHE A 361 -11.40 9.83 -35.48
C PHE A 361 -11.01 9.83 -36.97
N ASP A 362 -11.89 10.28 -37.86
CA ASP A 362 -11.64 10.33 -39.31
C ASP A 362 -10.46 11.28 -39.62
N THR A 363 -10.38 12.42 -38.95
CA THR A 363 -9.25 13.35 -39.10
C THR A 363 -7.94 12.75 -38.64
N ARG A 364 -7.96 11.98 -37.53
CA ARG A 364 -6.78 11.29 -37.01
C ARG A 364 -6.36 10.16 -37.94
N THR A 365 -7.31 9.35 -38.39
CA THR A 365 -7.03 8.21 -39.30
C THR A 365 -6.41 8.67 -40.62
N LYS A 366 -6.84 9.83 -41.14
CA LYS A 366 -6.21 10.42 -42.35
C LYS A 366 -4.76 10.84 -42.16
N LYS A 367 -4.31 11.06 -40.91
CA LYS A 367 -2.94 11.40 -40.58
C LYS A 367 -2.09 10.19 -40.22
N MET A 368 -2.69 8.99 -40.20
CA MET A 368 -1.99 7.77 -39.83
C MET A 368 -1.48 7.05 -41.07
N VAL A 369 -0.18 6.76 -41.11
CA VAL A 369 0.45 5.93 -42.12
C VAL A 369 1.10 4.75 -41.40
N GLY A 370 0.81 3.53 -41.82
CA GLY A 370 1.35 2.33 -41.20
C GLY A 370 1.07 2.18 -39.67
N GLY A 371 -0.06 2.75 -39.19
CA GLY A 371 -0.42 2.72 -37.76
C GLY A 371 0.22 3.83 -36.89
N ILE A 372 1.05 4.67 -37.47
CA ILE A 372 1.72 5.79 -36.79
C ILE A 372 1.03 7.10 -37.14
N GLU A 373 0.73 7.94 -36.16
CA GLU A 373 0.18 9.28 -36.38
C GLU A 373 1.31 10.28 -36.70
N TYR A 374 1.31 10.80 -37.90
CA TYR A 374 2.27 11.79 -38.37
C TYR A 374 1.81 13.22 -38.07
N THR A 375 2.73 14.05 -37.61
CA THR A 375 2.49 15.48 -37.54
C THR A 375 2.44 16.09 -38.94
N PRO A 376 1.81 17.28 -39.12
CA PRO A 376 1.85 17.95 -40.44
C PRO A 376 3.25 18.17 -41.00
N PHE A 377 4.24 18.37 -40.14
CA PHE A 377 5.64 18.50 -40.51
C PHE A 377 6.20 17.18 -41.04
N MET A 378 5.98 16.07 -40.33
CA MET A 378 6.41 14.72 -40.76
C MET A 378 5.75 14.31 -42.09
N LEU A 379 4.49 14.65 -42.31
CA LEU A 379 3.83 14.36 -43.59
C LEU A 379 4.46 15.15 -44.75
N ARG A 380 4.83 16.40 -44.54
CA ARG A 380 5.55 17.18 -45.56
C ARG A 380 6.93 16.59 -45.86
N SER A 381 7.66 16.19 -44.84
CA SER A 381 8.97 15.55 -45.02
C SER A 381 8.88 14.20 -45.78
N LEU A 382 7.79 13.45 -45.63
CA LEU A 382 7.54 12.23 -46.41
C LEU A 382 7.24 12.56 -47.88
N ASP A 383 6.41 13.58 -48.15
CA ASP A 383 6.12 14.03 -49.51
C ASP A 383 7.39 14.52 -50.22
N GLU A 384 8.25 15.26 -49.50
CA GLU A 384 9.57 15.68 -50.05
C GLU A 384 10.50 14.50 -50.30
N TYR A 385 10.49 13.47 -49.46
CA TYR A 385 11.27 12.25 -49.62
C TYR A 385 10.79 11.41 -50.83
N ASP A 386 9.48 11.23 -50.98
CA ASP A 386 8.88 10.51 -52.11
C ASP A 386 9.12 11.22 -53.43
N GLN A 387 9.09 12.58 -53.46
CA GLN A 387 9.49 13.34 -54.63
C GLN A 387 10.97 13.22 -54.93
N GLY A 388 11.83 13.15 -53.89
CA GLY A 388 13.27 12.94 -54.08
C GLY A 388 13.62 11.57 -54.67
N ILE A 389 12.88 10.52 -54.33
CA ILE A 389 13.07 9.19 -54.93
C ILE A 389 12.65 9.17 -56.39
N GLN A 390 11.59 9.85 -56.80
CA GLN A 390 11.15 9.94 -58.19
C GLN A 390 12.14 10.68 -59.11
N PHE A 391 13.04 11.46 -58.55
CA PHE A 391 14.13 12.12 -59.31
C PHE A 391 15.41 11.28 -59.43
N LEU A 392 15.47 10.10 -58.79
CA LEU A 392 16.63 9.20 -58.81
C LEU A 392 16.41 7.97 -59.69
N ASP A 393 15.23 7.75 -60.24
CA ASP A 393 14.88 6.78 -61.29
C ASP A 393 14.83 7.50 -62.67
#